data_652df97b4c6212fb95ba5edf27d4ccf8
#
_entry.id   652df97b4c6212fb95ba5edf27d4ccf8
#
_cell.length_a   1.000
_cell.length_b   1.000
_cell.length_c   1.000
_cell.angle_alpha   90.00
_cell.angle_beta   90.00
_cell.angle_gamma   90.00
#
_symmetry.space_group_name_H-M   'P 1'
#
loop_
_entity.id
_entity.type
_entity.pdbx_description
1 polymer ?
#
loop_
_entity_poly.entity_id
_entity_poly.type
_entity_poly.pdbx_seq_one_letter_code
_entity_poly.pdbx_strand_id
1 'polypeptide(L)'
;MVEKFKAFIVDQDENGKVSQEYKTLTKDDLPEGDVLIKVHYSGINYKDALAAQNHNAIVKKYPMVPGIDLAGTIEETNAPGFEVGDKVIVTSYDLGVSHYGGFSEYARVKSEWVIELPEGLTLEEAMIYGTAGYTAGLAIEKLEKAGMSIEGNEVLVRGATGGVGTLAMLMLDNLGYDVVASTGRKDVDNQLKELGATEVIDRLPDNDDKSLASRTWQAAIDPVGGKNLPYIVKRLDNNGSVAVIGMTGGTEFESSVFPFILRGVSIIGIDSVFTPIKLRRRVWRRLARDLKPNQLHDIKHIISFEDIPDAIEKVINHENTGRIVIDFNA
;
A
#
# COMPACT_ATOMS: atom_id res chain seq x y z
N MET A 1 -3.45 30.75 -14.10
CA MET A 1 -4.48 29.71 -14.41
C MET A 1 -3.81 28.64 -15.23
N VAL A 2 -3.90 27.40 -14.81
CA VAL A 2 -3.34 26.26 -15.58
C VAL A 2 -4.27 26.00 -16.75
N GLU A 3 -3.81 26.22 -17.98
CA GLU A 3 -4.62 25.97 -19.18
C GLU A 3 -4.42 24.53 -19.68
N LYS A 4 -3.22 24.00 -19.56
CA LYS A 4 -2.86 22.65 -20.04
C LYS A 4 -1.84 22.01 -19.12
N PHE A 5 -1.91 20.67 -18.98
CA PHE A 5 -0.99 19.88 -18.15
C PHE A 5 -0.84 18.47 -18.72
N LYS A 6 0.24 17.78 -18.33
CA LYS A 6 0.54 16.42 -18.76
C LYS A 6 -0.16 15.38 -17.88
N ALA A 7 -0.61 14.30 -18.50
CA ALA A 7 -1.11 13.09 -17.83
C ALA A 7 -0.62 11.84 -18.55
N PHE A 8 -0.33 10.78 -17.78
CA PHE A 8 -0.11 9.43 -18.31
C PHE A 8 -1.44 8.72 -18.36
N ILE A 9 -1.82 8.20 -19.52
CA ILE A 9 -3.14 7.64 -19.78
C ILE A 9 -3.00 6.19 -20.24
N VAL A 10 -3.87 5.34 -19.73
CA VAL A 10 -4.14 4.00 -20.29
C VAL A 10 -5.47 4.03 -21.02
N ASP A 11 -5.49 3.44 -22.20
CA ASP A 11 -6.71 3.32 -23.02
C ASP A 11 -6.83 1.90 -23.56
N GLN A 12 -8.04 1.47 -23.89
CA GLN A 12 -8.30 0.11 -24.34
C GLN A 12 -9.03 0.14 -25.68
N ASP A 13 -8.51 -0.62 -26.65
CA ASP A 13 -9.15 -0.79 -27.95
C ASP A 13 -10.32 -1.81 -27.89
N GLU A 14 -11.02 -1.95 -29.01
CA GLU A 14 -12.15 -2.88 -29.17
C GLU A 14 -11.78 -4.36 -28.95
N ASN A 15 -10.49 -4.70 -29.06
CA ASN A 15 -9.96 -6.05 -28.85
C ASN A 15 -9.49 -6.30 -27.40
N GLY A 16 -9.62 -5.29 -26.52
CA GLY A 16 -9.17 -5.37 -25.14
C GLY A 16 -7.67 -5.14 -24.93
N LYS A 17 -6.96 -4.67 -25.96
CA LYS A 17 -5.54 -4.31 -25.86
C LYS A 17 -5.42 -2.94 -25.21
N VAL A 18 -4.62 -2.87 -24.16
CA VAL A 18 -4.32 -1.63 -23.45
C VAL A 18 -3.12 -0.93 -24.09
N SER A 19 -3.27 0.34 -24.38
CA SER A 19 -2.21 1.26 -24.76
C SER A 19 -1.85 2.20 -23.63
N GLN A 20 -0.62 2.68 -23.62
CA GLN A 20 -0.08 3.64 -22.65
C GLN A 20 0.45 4.85 -23.43
N GLU A 21 0.04 6.04 -23.07
CA GLU A 21 0.47 7.28 -23.73
C GLU A 21 0.48 8.48 -22.78
N TYR A 22 1.32 9.48 -23.11
CA TYR A 22 1.26 10.78 -22.47
C TYR A 22 0.34 11.70 -23.26
N LYS A 23 -0.62 12.32 -22.60
CA LYS A 23 -1.52 13.31 -23.18
C LYS A 23 -1.43 14.66 -22.49
N THR A 24 -1.70 15.71 -23.24
CA THR A 24 -1.97 17.03 -22.69
C THR A 24 -3.46 17.15 -22.45
N LEU A 25 -3.84 17.39 -21.20
CA LEU A 25 -5.20 17.60 -20.74
C LEU A 25 -5.43 19.05 -20.34
N THR A 26 -6.69 19.41 -20.16
CA THR A 26 -7.18 20.65 -19.57
C THR A 26 -8.01 20.35 -18.32
N LYS A 27 -8.37 21.38 -17.56
CA LYS A 27 -9.24 21.20 -16.38
C LYS A 27 -10.63 20.64 -16.74
N ASP A 28 -11.10 20.88 -17.96
CA ASP A 28 -12.40 20.42 -18.43
C ASP A 28 -12.41 18.92 -18.75
N ASP A 29 -11.23 18.32 -18.97
CA ASP A 29 -11.06 16.88 -19.20
C ASP A 29 -11.06 16.09 -17.88
N LEU A 30 -10.89 16.77 -16.72
CA LEU A 30 -10.88 16.12 -15.42
C LEU A 30 -12.28 15.71 -14.99
N PRO A 31 -12.41 14.56 -14.29
CA PRO A 31 -13.70 14.12 -13.76
C PRO A 31 -14.27 15.09 -12.71
N GLU A 32 -15.53 14.90 -12.36
CA GLU A 32 -16.21 15.69 -11.32
C GLU A 32 -15.53 15.55 -9.96
N GLY A 33 -15.45 16.66 -9.23
CA GLY A 33 -14.87 16.74 -7.89
C GLY A 33 -14.85 18.19 -7.42
N ASP A 34 -14.73 18.38 -6.13
CA ASP A 34 -14.82 19.69 -5.47
C ASP A 34 -13.44 20.19 -4.97
N VAL A 35 -12.37 19.42 -5.20
CA VAL A 35 -10.99 19.81 -4.89
C VAL A 35 -10.10 19.55 -6.10
N LEU A 36 -9.45 20.59 -6.63
CA LEU A 36 -8.41 20.50 -7.64
C LEU A 36 -7.05 20.54 -6.94
N ILE A 37 -6.23 19.53 -7.17
CA ILE A 37 -4.91 19.38 -6.56
C ILE A 37 -3.84 19.49 -7.64
N LYS A 38 -2.83 20.35 -7.42
CA LYS A 38 -1.57 20.29 -8.12
C LYS A 38 -0.76 19.15 -7.50
N VAL A 39 -0.52 18.09 -8.27
CA VAL A 39 0.21 16.92 -7.82
C VAL A 39 1.70 17.23 -7.81
N HIS A 40 2.37 16.98 -6.69
CA HIS A 40 3.82 17.10 -6.55
C HIS A 40 4.50 15.74 -6.56
N TYR A 41 3.86 14.75 -5.94
CA TYR A 41 4.35 13.38 -5.85
C TYR A 41 3.21 12.38 -6.03
N SER A 42 3.52 11.25 -6.64
CA SER A 42 2.66 10.07 -6.68
C SER A 42 3.49 8.83 -6.33
N GLY A 43 2.83 7.71 -6.07
CA GLY A 43 3.51 6.44 -5.78
C GLY A 43 3.05 5.34 -6.72
N ILE A 44 3.96 4.48 -7.18
CA ILE A 44 3.58 3.32 -7.99
C ILE A 44 3.28 2.12 -7.10
N ASN A 45 2.11 1.54 -7.26
CA ASN A 45 1.65 0.34 -6.59
C ASN A 45 1.43 -0.80 -7.61
N TYR A 46 1.41 -2.03 -7.14
CA TYR A 46 1.09 -3.20 -7.98
C TYR A 46 -0.25 -3.05 -8.71
N LYS A 47 -1.23 -2.40 -8.07
CA LYS A 47 -2.53 -2.11 -8.67
C LYS A 47 -2.42 -1.18 -9.89
N ASP A 48 -1.56 -0.17 -9.83
CA ASP A 48 -1.31 0.75 -10.95
C ASP A 48 -0.63 0.02 -12.12
N ALA A 49 0.32 -0.86 -11.80
CA ALA A 49 0.96 -1.70 -12.81
C ALA A 49 -0.03 -2.66 -13.47
N LEU A 50 -0.96 -3.25 -12.71
CA LEU A 50 -2.04 -4.07 -13.26
C LEU A 50 -2.99 -3.25 -14.15
N ALA A 51 -3.31 -2.00 -13.79
CA ALA A 51 -4.19 -1.12 -14.56
C ALA A 51 -3.65 -0.87 -15.98
N ALA A 52 -2.34 -0.95 -16.16
CA ALA A 52 -1.66 -0.78 -17.46
C ALA A 52 -1.51 -2.08 -18.27
N GLN A 53 -2.04 -3.22 -17.78
CA GLN A 53 -1.98 -4.52 -18.48
C GLN A 53 -3.25 -4.82 -19.26
N ASN A 54 -3.09 -5.66 -20.29
CA ASN A 54 -4.23 -6.21 -21.03
C ASN A 54 -5.13 -7.05 -20.12
N HIS A 55 -6.43 -7.04 -20.41
CA HIS A 55 -7.43 -7.86 -19.70
C HIS A 55 -7.44 -7.68 -18.17
N ASN A 56 -7.02 -6.51 -17.67
CA ASN A 56 -7.05 -6.23 -16.24
C ASN A 56 -8.49 -6.00 -15.73
N ALA A 57 -8.72 -6.29 -14.45
CA ALA A 57 -9.98 -6.05 -13.77
C ALA A 57 -9.98 -4.75 -12.93
N ILE A 58 -8.89 -3.97 -12.99
CA ILE A 58 -8.69 -2.78 -12.15
C ILE A 58 -9.45 -1.59 -12.73
N VAL A 59 -9.16 -1.24 -14.00
CA VAL A 59 -9.78 -0.09 -14.66
C VAL A 59 -11.24 -0.43 -15.02
N LYS A 60 -12.17 0.41 -14.56
CA LYS A 60 -13.60 0.21 -14.79
C LYS A 60 -14.13 0.94 -16.02
N LYS A 61 -13.43 1.98 -16.44
CA LYS A 61 -13.81 2.80 -17.59
C LYS A 61 -12.55 3.39 -18.24
N TYR A 62 -12.42 3.25 -19.53
CA TYR A 62 -11.36 3.84 -20.35
C TYR A 62 -11.84 5.08 -21.10
N PRO A 63 -10.96 6.06 -21.47
CA PRO A 63 -9.58 6.14 -21.02
C PRO A 63 -9.47 6.45 -19.52
N MET A 64 -8.31 6.08 -18.91
CA MET A 64 -8.07 6.27 -17.48
C MET A 64 -6.67 6.86 -17.25
N VAL A 65 -6.56 7.78 -16.29
CA VAL A 65 -5.29 8.20 -15.67
C VAL A 65 -5.08 7.30 -14.45
N PRO A 66 -4.09 6.38 -14.47
CA PRO A 66 -3.77 5.55 -13.30
C PRO A 66 -3.20 6.35 -12.13
N GLY A 67 -2.76 5.65 -11.08
CA GLY A 67 -2.18 6.23 -9.88
C GLY A 67 -3.19 6.33 -8.75
N ILE A 68 -3.19 5.30 -7.87
CA ILE A 68 -4.10 5.24 -6.71
C ILE A 68 -3.63 6.10 -5.52
N ASP A 69 -2.50 6.78 -5.65
CA ASP A 69 -1.89 7.64 -4.64
C ASP A 69 -1.48 8.98 -5.25
N LEU A 70 -1.70 10.06 -4.52
CA LEU A 70 -1.13 11.36 -4.82
C LEU A 70 -0.92 12.21 -3.57
N ALA A 71 0.05 13.11 -3.61
CA ALA A 71 0.27 14.16 -2.65
C ALA A 71 0.57 15.48 -3.38
N GLY A 72 -0.01 16.56 -2.91
CA GLY A 72 0.12 17.85 -3.59
C GLY A 72 -0.47 18.99 -2.79
N THR A 73 -0.70 20.12 -3.48
CA THR A 73 -1.30 21.34 -2.92
C THR A 73 -2.63 21.61 -3.59
N ILE A 74 -3.60 22.08 -2.81
CA ILE A 74 -4.91 22.49 -3.34
C ILE A 74 -4.73 23.73 -4.19
N GLU A 75 -5.16 23.67 -5.44
CA GLU A 75 -5.17 24.78 -6.40
C GLU A 75 -6.53 25.48 -6.46
N GLU A 76 -7.63 24.71 -6.36
CA GLU A 76 -9.00 25.21 -6.33
C GLU A 76 -9.84 24.32 -5.43
N THR A 77 -10.73 24.91 -4.65
CA THR A 77 -11.70 24.14 -3.85
C THR A 77 -12.96 24.94 -3.56
N ASN A 78 -14.09 24.25 -3.48
CA ASN A 78 -15.35 24.73 -2.93
C ASN A 78 -15.76 23.93 -1.68
N ALA A 79 -14.92 22.99 -1.25
CA ALA A 79 -15.22 22.08 -0.14
C ALA A 79 -14.98 22.78 1.21
N PRO A 80 -15.93 22.68 2.16
CA PRO A 80 -15.72 23.21 3.51
C PRO A 80 -14.55 22.53 4.21
N GLY A 81 -13.72 23.33 4.88
CA GLY A 81 -12.61 22.85 5.70
C GLY A 81 -11.30 22.63 4.91
N PHE A 82 -11.25 23.07 3.66
CA PHE A 82 -10.02 23.11 2.85
C PHE A 82 -9.82 24.49 2.24
N GLU A 83 -8.56 24.93 2.13
CA GLU A 83 -8.17 26.19 1.54
C GLU A 83 -7.15 25.97 0.41
N VAL A 84 -7.08 26.94 -0.53
CA VAL A 84 -6.05 26.95 -1.57
C VAL A 84 -4.68 27.08 -0.93
N GLY A 85 -3.75 26.20 -1.34
CA GLY A 85 -2.41 26.10 -0.78
C GLY A 85 -2.26 25.02 0.30
N ASP A 86 -3.35 24.42 0.79
CA ASP A 86 -3.26 23.30 1.73
C ASP A 86 -2.52 22.13 1.11
N LYS A 87 -1.61 21.54 1.89
CA LYS A 87 -0.92 20.30 1.52
C LYS A 87 -1.80 19.11 1.86
N VAL A 88 -2.02 18.24 0.88
CA VAL A 88 -2.99 17.15 0.99
C VAL A 88 -2.47 15.84 0.41
N ILE A 89 -3.12 14.77 0.85
CA ILE A 89 -2.90 13.38 0.41
C ILE A 89 -4.23 12.80 -0.04
N VAL A 90 -4.21 12.05 -1.14
CA VAL A 90 -5.34 11.19 -1.54
C VAL A 90 -4.79 9.80 -1.85
N THR A 91 -5.35 8.77 -1.23
CA THR A 91 -4.95 7.38 -1.46
C THR A 91 -6.16 6.48 -1.59
N SER A 92 -6.12 5.56 -2.55
CA SER A 92 -7.17 4.54 -2.76
C SER A 92 -8.53 5.12 -3.21
N TYR A 93 -9.65 4.66 -2.64
CA TYR A 93 -11.00 4.90 -3.14
C TYR A 93 -11.12 4.50 -4.63
N ASP A 94 -11.74 5.36 -5.44
CA ASP A 94 -11.87 5.17 -6.88
C ASP A 94 -10.71 5.75 -7.70
N LEU A 95 -9.74 6.40 -7.02
CA LEU A 95 -8.60 7.06 -7.66
C LEU A 95 -7.78 6.08 -8.50
N GLY A 96 -7.55 6.37 -9.78
CA GLY A 96 -6.83 5.51 -10.71
C GLY A 96 -7.57 4.23 -11.15
N VAL A 97 -8.83 4.06 -10.75
CA VAL A 97 -9.64 2.84 -11.00
C VAL A 97 -10.89 3.16 -11.81
N SER A 98 -11.76 4.03 -11.30
CA SER A 98 -12.97 4.54 -11.96
C SER A 98 -13.03 6.07 -11.98
N HIS A 99 -12.05 6.71 -11.40
CA HIS A 99 -11.81 8.16 -11.36
C HIS A 99 -10.36 8.43 -11.70
N TYR A 100 -10.04 9.50 -12.46
CA TYR A 100 -8.67 9.81 -12.85
C TYR A 100 -7.75 9.94 -11.64
N GLY A 101 -6.58 9.30 -11.72
CA GLY A 101 -5.63 9.12 -10.64
C GLY A 101 -4.48 10.12 -10.59
N GLY A 102 -3.44 9.74 -9.84
CA GLY A 102 -2.30 10.57 -9.50
C GLY A 102 -1.19 10.62 -10.56
N PHE A 103 -1.29 9.88 -11.69
CA PHE A 103 -0.27 9.95 -12.76
C PHE A 103 -0.55 11.13 -13.71
N SER A 104 -0.71 12.30 -13.13
CA SER A 104 -1.01 13.56 -13.81
C SER A 104 -0.53 14.73 -12.96
N GLU A 105 -0.11 15.84 -13.60
CA GLU A 105 0.30 17.05 -12.90
C GLU A 105 -0.85 17.70 -12.09
N TYR A 106 -2.10 17.42 -12.47
CA TYR A 106 -3.31 17.87 -11.76
C TYR A 106 -4.33 16.77 -11.64
N ALA A 107 -4.99 16.70 -10.50
CA ALA A 107 -6.10 15.79 -10.25
C ALA A 107 -7.27 16.55 -9.60
N ARG A 108 -8.50 16.28 -10.07
CA ARG A 108 -9.72 16.76 -9.43
C ARG A 108 -10.37 15.60 -8.70
N VAL A 109 -10.61 15.76 -7.41
CA VAL A 109 -11.08 14.68 -6.53
C VAL A 109 -12.24 15.14 -5.65
N LYS A 110 -12.94 14.20 -5.06
CA LYS A 110 -13.96 14.48 -4.03
C LYS A 110 -13.28 14.81 -2.70
N SER A 111 -13.75 15.84 -2.02
CA SER A 111 -13.20 16.28 -0.72
C SER A 111 -13.26 15.20 0.36
N GLU A 112 -14.23 14.28 0.29
CA GLU A 112 -14.35 13.15 1.22
C GLU A 112 -13.17 12.16 1.16
N TRP A 113 -12.36 12.19 0.08
CA TRP A 113 -11.15 11.37 -0.09
C TRP A 113 -9.90 12.09 0.43
N VAL A 114 -9.97 13.40 0.60
CA VAL A 114 -8.81 14.24 0.90
C VAL A 114 -8.45 14.17 2.37
N ILE A 115 -7.16 14.01 2.63
CA ILE A 115 -6.54 14.09 3.95
C ILE A 115 -5.56 15.27 3.94
N GLU A 116 -5.69 16.18 4.89
CA GLU A 116 -4.63 17.16 5.17
C GLU A 116 -3.32 16.42 5.50
N LEU A 117 -2.21 16.91 4.95
CA LEU A 117 -0.89 16.35 5.26
C LEU A 117 -0.63 16.48 6.76
N PRO A 118 -0.46 15.38 7.51
CA PRO A 118 -0.19 15.47 8.94
C PRO A 118 1.13 16.19 9.23
N GLU A 119 1.15 16.98 10.29
CA GLU A 119 2.39 17.54 10.81
C GLU A 119 3.41 16.41 11.12
N GLY A 120 4.65 16.60 10.67
CA GLY A 120 5.72 15.60 10.76
C GLY A 120 5.95 14.81 9.48
N LEU A 121 5.14 15.02 8.42
CA LEU A 121 5.38 14.46 7.08
C LEU A 121 5.62 15.55 6.04
N THR A 122 6.44 15.22 5.06
CA THR A 122 6.53 15.93 3.77
C THR A 122 5.61 15.26 2.74
N LEU A 123 5.31 15.93 1.63
CA LEU A 123 4.55 15.35 0.51
C LEU A 123 5.28 14.13 -0.09
N GLU A 124 6.62 14.19 -0.18
CA GLU A 124 7.44 13.08 -0.63
C GLU A 124 7.29 11.87 0.31
N GLU A 125 7.48 12.06 1.62
CA GLU A 125 7.34 11.00 2.62
C GLU A 125 5.94 10.37 2.59
N ALA A 126 4.90 11.17 2.39
CA ALA A 126 3.55 10.66 2.24
C ALA A 126 3.43 9.71 1.04
N MET A 127 4.19 9.92 -0.05
CA MET A 127 4.18 9.04 -1.22
C MET A 127 5.16 7.88 -1.12
N ILE A 128 6.21 7.98 -0.29
CA ILE A 128 6.98 6.78 0.14
C ILE A 128 6.03 5.80 0.84
N TYR A 129 5.18 6.27 1.74
CA TYR A 129 4.13 5.44 2.33
C TYR A 129 3.09 5.02 1.29
N GLY A 130 2.41 5.98 0.70
CA GLY A 130 1.28 5.74 -0.20
C GLY A 130 0.25 4.78 0.39
N THR A 131 -0.48 4.10 -0.47
CA THR A 131 -1.42 3.03 -0.08
C THR A 131 -0.71 1.87 0.63
N ALA A 132 0.53 1.54 0.26
CA ALA A 132 1.27 0.44 0.88
C ALA A 132 1.58 0.70 2.36
N GLY A 133 2.09 1.88 2.70
CA GLY A 133 2.38 2.27 4.08
C GLY A 133 1.11 2.50 4.90
N TYR A 134 0.10 3.11 4.28
CA TYR A 134 -1.20 3.23 4.92
C TYR A 134 -1.80 1.86 5.28
N THR A 135 -1.68 0.88 4.37
CA THR A 135 -2.16 -0.49 4.59
C THR A 135 -1.38 -1.20 5.71
N ALA A 136 -0.06 -1.05 5.73
CA ALA A 136 0.79 -1.58 6.80
C ALA A 136 0.43 -0.97 8.17
N GLY A 137 0.30 0.36 8.24
CA GLY A 137 -0.11 1.06 9.46
C GLY A 137 -1.52 0.67 9.95
N LEU A 138 -2.46 0.47 9.02
CA LEU A 138 -3.81 -0.01 9.35
C LEU A 138 -3.79 -1.45 9.87
N ALA A 139 -2.93 -2.31 9.32
CA ALA A 139 -2.74 -3.67 9.80
C ALA A 139 -2.20 -3.67 11.23
N ILE A 140 -1.15 -2.90 11.52
CA ILE A 140 -0.59 -2.75 12.86
C ILE A 140 -1.65 -2.23 13.84
N GLU A 141 -2.37 -1.17 13.50
CA GLU A 141 -3.46 -0.60 14.32
C GLU A 141 -4.53 -1.63 14.69
N LYS A 142 -4.89 -2.52 13.75
CA LYS A 142 -5.86 -3.58 14.00
C LYS A 142 -5.30 -4.73 14.82
N LEU A 143 -4.04 -5.11 14.59
CA LEU A 143 -3.36 -6.17 15.36
C LEU A 143 -3.13 -5.75 16.81
N GLU A 144 -2.69 -4.52 17.06
CA GLU A 144 -2.56 -3.96 18.42
C GLU A 144 -3.91 -3.99 19.17
N LYS A 145 -5.00 -3.60 18.50
CA LYS A 145 -6.36 -3.70 19.08
C LYS A 145 -6.81 -5.13 19.33
N ALA A 146 -6.26 -6.09 18.61
CA ALA A 146 -6.51 -7.51 18.81
C ALA A 146 -5.60 -8.14 19.86
N GLY A 147 -4.72 -7.36 20.51
CA GLY A 147 -3.86 -7.80 21.61
C GLY A 147 -2.39 -8.02 21.26
N MET A 148 -1.93 -7.66 20.05
CA MET A 148 -0.50 -7.65 19.73
C MET A 148 0.24 -6.66 20.65
N SER A 149 1.36 -7.09 21.26
CA SER A 149 2.11 -6.33 22.26
C SER A 149 3.61 -6.51 22.07
N ILE A 150 4.40 -5.50 22.39
CA ILE A 150 5.88 -5.56 22.37
C ILE A 150 6.47 -6.56 23.38
N GLU A 151 5.69 -6.97 24.39
CA GLU A 151 6.08 -8.00 25.36
C GLU A 151 5.75 -9.43 24.88
N GLY A 152 5.10 -9.55 23.72
CA GLY A 152 4.71 -10.83 23.14
C GLY A 152 5.86 -11.50 22.36
N ASN A 153 5.54 -12.61 21.71
CA ASN A 153 6.46 -13.26 20.78
C ASN A 153 6.64 -12.44 19.49
N GLU A 154 7.48 -12.92 18.58
CA GLU A 154 7.77 -12.29 17.30
C GLU A 154 6.53 -12.06 16.45
N VAL A 155 6.60 -11.07 15.56
CA VAL A 155 5.60 -10.77 14.54
C VAL A 155 6.11 -11.21 13.17
N LEU A 156 5.37 -12.07 12.49
CA LEU A 156 5.70 -12.50 11.13
C LEU A 156 5.28 -11.44 10.11
N VAL A 157 6.19 -11.03 9.24
CA VAL A 157 5.89 -10.22 8.04
C VAL A 157 6.19 -11.06 6.80
N ARG A 158 5.14 -11.48 6.10
CA ARG A 158 5.25 -12.25 4.87
C ARG A 158 5.40 -11.32 3.67
N GLY A 159 6.17 -11.74 2.65
CA GLY A 159 6.46 -10.89 1.50
C GLY A 159 7.23 -9.62 1.88
N ALA A 160 8.21 -9.75 2.76
CA ALA A 160 8.95 -8.68 3.42
C ALA A 160 9.68 -7.72 2.45
N THR A 161 9.97 -8.15 1.21
CA THR A 161 10.61 -7.32 0.18
C THR A 161 9.62 -6.53 -0.68
N GLY A 162 8.32 -6.73 -0.52
CA GLY A 162 7.27 -5.96 -1.21
C GLY A 162 6.95 -4.65 -0.48
N GLY A 163 6.29 -3.71 -1.17
CA GLY A 163 6.01 -2.38 -0.61
C GLY A 163 5.31 -2.38 0.76
N VAL A 164 4.26 -3.21 0.94
CA VAL A 164 3.56 -3.35 2.23
C VAL A 164 4.45 -4.03 3.26
N GLY A 165 5.11 -5.14 2.89
CA GLY A 165 5.94 -5.93 3.81
C GLY A 165 7.14 -5.13 4.33
N THR A 166 7.87 -4.44 3.46
CA THR A 166 9.00 -3.61 3.85
C THR A 166 8.58 -2.50 4.83
N LEU A 167 7.49 -1.80 4.53
CA LEU A 167 7.00 -0.73 5.41
C LEU A 167 6.44 -1.27 6.73
N ALA A 168 5.76 -2.43 6.71
CA ALA A 168 5.28 -3.08 7.94
C ALA A 168 6.45 -3.48 8.84
N MET A 169 7.51 -4.06 8.28
CA MET A 169 8.72 -4.45 9.01
C MET A 169 9.40 -3.24 9.66
N LEU A 170 9.65 -2.18 8.90
CA LEU A 170 10.24 -0.93 9.40
C LEU A 170 9.41 -0.30 10.52
N MET A 171 8.09 -0.28 10.39
CA MET A 171 7.18 0.27 11.41
C MET A 171 7.18 -0.57 12.69
N LEU A 172 7.17 -1.90 12.55
CA LEU A 172 7.20 -2.82 13.70
C LEU A 172 8.51 -2.72 14.46
N ASP A 173 9.66 -2.70 13.76
CA ASP A 173 10.97 -2.49 14.34
C ASP A 173 11.04 -1.14 15.08
N ASN A 174 10.56 -0.06 14.47
CA ASN A 174 10.50 1.26 15.08
C ASN A 174 9.63 1.30 16.36
N LEU A 175 8.62 0.46 16.45
CA LEU A 175 7.80 0.28 17.66
C LEU A 175 8.43 -0.63 18.70
N GLY A 176 9.53 -1.34 18.39
CA GLY A 176 10.24 -2.25 19.28
C GLY A 176 9.71 -3.70 19.26
N TYR A 177 9.01 -4.11 18.20
CA TYR A 177 8.65 -5.52 18.00
C TYR A 177 9.80 -6.32 17.40
N ASP A 178 9.94 -7.57 17.82
CA ASP A 178 10.79 -8.54 17.14
C ASP A 178 10.11 -9.02 15.85
N VAL A 179 10.77 -8.86 14.71
CA VAL A 179 10.19 -9.09 13.38
C VAL A 179 10.83 -10.27 12.67
N VAL A 180 10.04 -11.28 12.32
CA VAL A 180 10.43 -12.36 11.42
C VAL A 180 10.02 -12.01 9.99
N ALA A 181 11.00 -11.77 9.13
CA ALA A 181 10.78 -11.46 7.71
C ALA A 181 10.75 -12.73 6.86
N SER A 182 9.65 -13.01 6.16
CA SER A 182 9.56 -14.13 5.22
C SER A 182 9.56 -13.63 3.77
N THR A 183 10.49 -14.16 2.97
CA THR A 183 10.63 -13.81 1.55
C THR A 183 11.02 -15.02 0.70
N GLY A 184 10.68 -14.98 -0.59
CA GLY A 184 11.16 -15.94 -1.57
C GLY A 184 12.36 -15.44 -2.37
N ARG A 185 12.82 -14.20 -2.13
CA ARG A 185 14.02 -13.66 -2.76
C ARG A 185 15.26 -14.22 -2.09
N LYS A 186 16.31 -14.43 -2.90
CA LYS A 186 17.61 -14.87 -2.40
C LYS A 186 18.54 -13.65 -2.24
N ASP A 187 19.54 -13.79 -1.40
CA ASP A 187 20.61 -12.79 -1.18
C ASP A 187 20.14 -11.43 -0.65
N VAL A 188 19.00 -11.41 0.07
CA VAL A 188 18.43 -10.18 0.67
C VAL A 188 18.45 -10.18 2.19
N ASP A 189 18.97 -11.22 2.83
CA ASP A 189 18.93 -11.41 4.29
C ASP A 189 19.61 -10.25 5.03
N ASN A 190 20.78 -9.82 4.59
CA ASN A 190 21.50 -8.70 5.21
C ASN A 190 20.71 -7.41 5.06
N GLN A 191 20.16 -7.14 3.88
CA GLN A 191 19.33 -5.97 3.63
C GLN A 191 18.10 -5.94 4.54
N LEU A 192 17.40 -7.07 4.69
CA LEU A 192 16.21 -7.14 5.55
C LEU A 192 16.57 -6.97 7.03
N LYS A 193 17.71 -7.46 7.47
CA LYS A 193 18.21 -7.23 8.84
C LYS A 193 18.61 -5.78 9.08
N GLU A 194 19.22 -5.11 8.12
CA GLU A 194 19.50 -3.67 8.18
C GLU A 194 18.23 -2.83 8.24
N LEU A 195 17.13 -3.34 7.66
CA LEU A 195 15.79 -2.74 7.69
C LEU A 195 14.94 -3.18 8.91
N GLY A 196 15.54 -3.83 9.92
CA GLY A 196 14.90 -4.12 11.20
C GLY A 196 14.36 -5.55 11.37
N ALA A 197 14.64 -6.49 10.46
CA ALA A 197 14.28 -7.88 10.70
C ALA A 197 15.20 -8.52 11.75
N THR A 198 14.62 -9.07 12.82
CA THR A 198 15.33 -9.88 13.82
C THR A 198 15.77 -11.22 13.22
N GLU A 199 14.89 -11.83 12.44
CA GLU A 199 15.12 -13.08 11.72
C GLU A 199 14.61 -12.99 10.28
N VAL A 200 15.31 -13.65 9.35
CA VAL A 200 14.88 -13.81 7.95
C VAL A 200 14.69 -15.29 7.66
N ILE A 201 13.52 -15.64 7.16
CA ILE A 201 13.16 -17.00 6.78
C ILE A 201 12.75 -17.07 5.31
N ASP A 202 12.94 -18.24 4.72
CA ASP A 202 12.49 -18.52 3.35
C ASP A 202 10.96 -18.38 3.23
N ARG A 203 10.47 -18.47 1.98
CA ARG A 203 9.04 -18.54 1.69
C ARG A 203 8.40 -19.66 2.51
N LEU A 204 7.27 -19.35 3.16
CA LEU A 204 6.53 -20.34 3.94
C LEU A 204 6.16 -21.54 3.07
N PRO A 205 6.31 -22.76 3.60
CA PRO A 205 5.91 -23.97 2.90
C PRO A 205 4.40 -24.04 2.72
N ASP A 206 3.96 -24.95 1.87
CA ASP A 206 2.55 -25.28 1.78
C ASP A 206 2.04 -25.83 3.12
N ASN A 207 0.73 -25.72 3.33
CA ASN A 207 0.12 -26.21 4.54
C ASN A 207 0.37 -27.73 4.67
N ASP A 208 0.72 -28.17 5.87
CA ASP A 208 0.75 -29.60 6.23
C ASP A 208 -0.62 -30.03 6.79
N ASP A 209 -0.86 -31.34 6.91
CA ASP A 209 -2.14 -31.91 7.36
C ASP A 209 -2.41 -31.74 8.86
N LYS A 210 -1.50 -31.09 9.61
CA LYS A 210 -1.68 -30.86 11.05
C LYS A 210 -2.69 -29.74 11.29
N SER A 211 -3.68 -30.03 12.11
CA SER A 211 -4.67 -29.01 12.51
C SER A 211 -4.11 -27.92 13.44
N LEU A 212 -3.07 -28.24 14.22
CA LEU A 212 -2.32 -27.34 15.10
C LEU A 212 -0.82 -27.64 15.00
N ALA A 213 0.01 -26.62 15.17
CA ALA A 213 1.48 -26.73 15.24
C ALA A 213 2.01 -26.03 16.51
N SER A 214 3.33 -26.06 16.72
CA SER A 214 3.96 -25.26 17.78
C SER A 214 3.64 -23.78 17.60
N ARG A 215 3.38 -23.09 18.67
CA ARG A 215 3.20 -21.63 18.68
C ARG A 215 4.54 -20.97 18.36
N THR A 216 4.51 -19.98 17.50
CA THR A 216 5.72 -19.31 17.01
C THR A 216 5.54 -17.80 17.04
N TRP A 217 4.41 -17.28 16.54
CA TRP A 217 4.18 -15.86 16.37
C TRP A 217 2.94 -15.37 17.14
N GLN A 218 3.04 -14.21 17.77
CA GLN A 218 1.88 -13.56 18.35
C GLN A 218 0.95 -12.99 17.30
N ALA A 219 1.52 -12.47 16.20
CA ALA A 219 0.78 -11.87 15.11
C ALA A 219 1.48 -12.09 13.77
N ALA A 220 0.75 -11.85 12.67
CA ALA A 220 1.31 -11.87 11.33
C ALA A 220 0.68 -10.80 10.44
N ILE A 221 1.48 -10.24 9.51
CA ILE A 221 1.04 -9.38 8.41
C ILE A 221 1.24 -10.17 7.11
N ASP A 222 0.12 -10.44 6.40
CA ASP A 222 0.12 -11.28 5.21
C ASP A 222 -0.43 -10.56 3.97
N PRO A 223 0.44 -9.93 3.16
CA PRO A 223 0.06 -9.36 1.87
C PRO A 223 0.01 -10.39 0.72
N VAL A 224 0.19 -11.67 1.02
CA VAL A 224 0.33 -12.73 0.00
C VAL A 224 -0.93 -13.59 -0.11
N GLY A 225 -1.52 -14.00 1.01
CA GLY A 225 -2.72 -14.87 1.04
C GLY A 225 -2.47 -16.28 0.50
N GLY A 226 -3.53 -16.92 0.01
CA GLY A 226 -3.48 -18.24 -0.63
C GLY A 226 -3.23 -19.41 0.31
N LYS A 227 -2.90 -20.57 -0.27
CA LYS A 227 -2.80 -21.88 0.40
C LYS A 227 -1.81 -21.98 1.58
N ASN A 228 -0.90 -21.01 1.72
CA ASN A 228 0.04 -20.98 2.84
C ASN A 228 -0.50 -20.22 4.07
N LEU A 229 -1.64 -19.52 3.97
CA LEU A 229 -2.23 -18.81 5.12
C LEU A 229 -2.52 -19.75 6.30
N PRO A 230 -3.03 -20.97 6.14
CA PRO A 230 -3.23 -21.92 7.24
C PRO A 230 -1.94 -22.30 7.98
N TYR A 231 -0.79 -22.26 7.31
CA TYR A 231 0.50 -22.50 7.96
C TYR A 231 0.78 -21.43 9.03
N ILE A 232 0.38 -20.18 8.79
CA ILE A 232 0.47 -19.11 9.78
C ILE A 232 -0.55 -19.33 10.89
N VAL A 233 -1.83 -19.50 10.53
CA VAL A 233 -2.95 -19.58 11.47
C VAL A 233 -2.73 -20.65 12.56
N LYS A 234 -2.24 -21.82 12.19
CA LYS A 234 -2.00 -22.93 13.15
C LYS A 234 -0.75 -22.75 14.03
N ARG A 235 0.07 -21.71 13.77
CA ARG A 235 1.29 -21.38 14.53
C ARG A 235 1.15 -20.11 15.36
N LEU A 236 0.04 -19.42 15.24
CA LEU A 236 -0.22 -18.26 16.10
C LEU A 236 -0.36 -18.67 17.57
N ASP A 237 0.04 -17.77 18.44
CA ASP A 237 -0.13 -17.89 19.88
C ASP A 237 -1.61 -17.88 20.30
N ASN A 238 -1.87 -18.09 21.57
CA ASN A 238 -3.19 -17.89 22.13
C ASN A 238 -3.62 -16.43 21.94
N ASN A 239 -4.82 -16.24 21.39
CA ASN A 239 -5.39 -14.94 20.98
C ASN A 239 -4.58 -14.21 19.90
N GLY A 240 -3.63 -14.90 19.25
CA GLY A 240 -2.85 -14.34 18.15
C GLY A 240 -3.72 -13.99 16.94
N SER A 241 -3.25 -13.08 16.10
CA SER A 241 -4.02 -12.62 14.95
C SER A 241 -3.17 -12.50 13.69
N VAL A 242 -3.77 -12.74 12.53
CA VAL A 242 -3.15 -12.47 11.23
C VAL A 242 -3.94 -11.41 10.47
N ALA A 243 -3.26 -10.36 10.04
CA ALA A 243 -3.80 -9.33 9.15
C ALA A 243 -3.64 -9.76 7.70
N VAL A 244 -4.74 -10.08 7.02
CA VAL A 244 -4.76 -10.51 5.62
C VAL A 244 -5.04 -9.31 4.72
N ILE A 245 -4.12 -9.05 3.78
CA ILE A 245 -4.10 -7.82 2.97
C ILE A 245 -4.24 -8.12 1.49
N GLY A 246 -3.53 -9.13 0.99
CA GLY A 246 -3.37 -9.38 -0.44
C GLY A 246 -3.65 -10.82 -0.83
N MET A 247 -3.56 -11.06 -2.14
CA MET A 247 -3.89 -12.34 -2.76
C MET A 247 -2.91 -12.76 -3.87
N THR A 248 -1.67 -12.26 -3.81
CA THR A 248 -0.65 -12.59 -4.83
C THR A 248 -0.27 -14.09 -4.82
N GLY A 249 -0.49 -14.78 -3.69
CA GLY A 249 -0.31 -16.24 -3.55
C GLY A 249 -1.57 -17.05 -3.80
N GLY A 250 -2.69 -16.40 -4.13
CA GLY A 250 -4.00 -17.03 -4.36
C GLY A 250 -5.12 -16.40 -3.53
N THR A 251 -6.35 -16.73 -3.91
CA THR A 251 -7.58 -16.20 -3.29
C THR A 251 -8.23 -17.16 -2.31
N GLU A 252 -7.82 -18.43 -2.31
CA GLU A 252 -8.44 -19.49 -1.54
C GLU A 252 -7.46 -20.12 -0.58
N PHE A 253 -7.97 -20.58 0.56
CA PHE A 253 -7.23 -21.40 1.53
C PHE A 253 -8.20 -22.34 2.24
N GLU A 254 -7.70 -23.51 2.64
CA GLU A 254 -8.45 -24.48 3.45
C GLU A 254 -7.84 -24.53 4.85
N SER A 255 -8.68 -24.43 5.89
CA SER A 255 -8.24 -24.42 7.28
C SER A 255 -9.18 -25.23 8.17
N SER A 256 -8.68 -25.64 9.35
CA SER A 256 -9.44 -26.27 10.40
C SER A 256 -9.97 -25.22 11.39
N VAL A 257 -11.04 -25.52 12.10
CA VAL A 257 -11.55 -24.69 13.20
C VAL A 257 -10.71 -24.76 14.48
N PHE A 258 -9.81 -25.73 14.60
CA PHE A 258 -9.02 -25.94 15.82
C PHE A 258 -8.22 -24.72 16.30
N PRO A 259 -7.48 -23.96 15.47
CA PRO A 259 -6.78 -22.76 15.92
C PRO A 259 -7.73 -21.73 16.52
N PHE A 260 -8.90 -21.58 15.96
CA PHE A 260 -9.90 -20.60 16.39
C PHE A 260 -10.51 -20.94 17.74
N ILE A 261 -10.95 -22.19 17.95
CA ILE A 261 -11.64 -22.60 19.18
C ILE A 261 -10.69 -22.96 20.32
N LEU A 262 -9.47 -23.45 20.02
CA LEU A 262 -8.52 -23.90 21.05
C LEU A 262 -7.50 -22.84 21.44
N ARG A 263 -7.26 -21.83 20.57
CA ARG A 263 -6.30 -20.76 20.82
C ARG A 263 -6.89 -19.36 20.70
N GLY A 264 -8.15 -19.21 20.28
CA GLY A 264 -8.77 -17.90 20.10
C GLY A 264 -8.14 -17.09 18.95
N VAL A 265 -7.52 -17.74 17.97
CA VAL A 265 -6.84 -17.09 16.83
C VAL A 265 -7.86 -16.31 16.00
N SER A 266 -7.44 -15.17 15.46
CA SER A 266 -8.27 -14.33 14.57
C SER A 266 -7.62 -14.13 13.21
N ILE A 267 -8.43 -14.12 12.16
CA ILE A 267 -8.07 -13.62 10.84
C ILE A 267 -8.73 -12.25 10.66
N ILE A 268 -7.94 -11.22 10.43
CA ILE A 268 -8.39 -9.84 10.33
C ILE A 268 -8.21 -9.34 8.91
N GLY A 269 -9.31 -9.08 8.19
CA GLY A 269 -9.28 -8.47 6.87
C GLY A 269 -8.86 -7.00 6.92
N ILE A 270 -7.99 -6.59 6.00
CA ILE A 270 -7.50 -5.22 5.87
C ILE A 270 -8.04 -4.62 4.57
N ASP A 271 -9.14 -3.90 4.66
CA ASP A 271 -9.62 -3.05 3.58
C ASP A 271 -9.04 -1.64 3.76
N SER A 272 -8.03 -1.31 2.96
CA SER A 272 -7.42 0.03 2.93
C SER A 272 -8.08 0.96 1.90
N VAL A 273 -9.02 0.45 1.09
CA VAL A 273 -9.69 1.22 0.03
C VAL A 273 -10.83 2.06 0.59
N PHE A 274 -11.76 1.43 1.30
CA PHE A 274 -12.97 2.09 1.83
C PHE A 274 -12.94 2.29 3.35
N THR A 275 -11.75 2.44 3.92
CA THR A 275 -11.60 2.72 5.35
C THR A 275 -12.35 4.01 5.73
N PRO A 276 -13.17 4.00 6.81
CA PRO A 276 -13.84 5.21 7.29
C PRO A 276 -12.85 6.34 7.56
N ILE A 277 -13.18 7.57 7.14
CA ILE A 277 -12.28 8.73 7.15
C ILE A 277 -11.66 9.02 8.54
N LYS A 278 -12.41 8.80 9.62
CA LYS A 278 -11.89 8.98 10.99
C LYS A 278 -10.74 8.02 11.32
N LEU A 279 -10.86 6.76 10.89
CA LEU A 279 -9.80 5.76 11.06
C LEU A 279 -8.63 6.07 10.13
N ARG A 280 -8.91 6.46 8.88
CA ARG A 280 -7.90 6.86 7.90
C ARG A 280 -7.03 8.01 8.43
N ARG A 281 -7.64 9.09 8.92
CA ARG A 281 -6.93 10.22 9.54
C ARG A 281 -6.11 9.82 10.77
N ARG A 282 -6.59 8.87 11.58
CA ARG A 282 -5.84 8.35 12.73
C ARG A 282 -4.59 7.61 12.30
N VAL A 283 -4.70 6.72 11.32
CA VAL A 283 -3.54 5.95 10.80
C VAL A 283 -2.52 6.90 10.18
N TRP A 284 -2.93 7.86 9.35
CA TRP A 284 -2.02 8.86 8.78
C TRP A 284 -1.30 9.69 9.84
N ARG A 285 -1.97 10.04 10.95
CA ARG A 285 -1.31 10.72 12.08
C ARG A 285 -0.29 9.82 12.79
N ARG A 286 -0.54 8.52 12.86
CA ARG A 286 0.45 7.55 13.38
C ARG A 286 1.66 7.42 12.45
N LEU A 287 1.44 7.39 11.13
CA LEU A 287 2.52 7.38 10.12
C LEU A 287 3.42 8.62 10.21
N ALA A 288 2.90 9.73 10.72
CA ALA A 288 3.67 10.94 10.97
C ALA A 288 4.39 10.95 12.33
N ARG A 289 4.16 9.98 13.21
CA ARG A 289 4.63 9.98 14.61
C ARG A 289 5.26 8.64 14.98
N ASP A 290 4.52 7.80 15.68
CA ASP A 290 5.01 6.55 16.27
C ASP A 290 5.32 5.45 15.24
N LEU A 291 4.65 5.45 14.09
CA LEU A 291 4.93 4.56 12.97
C LEU A 291 5.97 5.10 11.98
N LYS A 292 6.58 6.27 12.22
CA LYS A 292 7.56 6.85 11.29
C LYS A 292 8.96 6.28 11.56
N PRO A 293 9.47 5.34 10.73
CA PRO A 293 10.81 4.79 10.93
C PRO A 293 11.87 5.79 10.48
N ASN A 294 13.04 5.72 11.11
CA ASN A 294 14.20 6.55 10.73
C ASN A 294 14.69 6.22 9.31
N GLN A 295 14.57 4.95 8.88
CA GLN A 295 15.00 4.44 7.59
C GLN A 295 13.97 4.64 6.46
N LEU A 296 12.94 5.47 6.65
CA LEU A 296 11.90 5.68 5.64
C LEU A 296 12.44 6.08 4.26
N HIS A 297 13.51 6.91 4.25
CA HIS A 297 14.13 7.37 3.01
C HIS A 297 15.03 6.33 2.33
N ASP A 298 15.47 5.28 3.04
CA ASP A 298 16.38 4.27 2.50
C ASP A 298 15.69 3.31 1.53
N ILE A 299 14.35 3.24 1.58
CA ILE A 299 13.54 2.35 0.75
C ILE A 299 12.95 3.02 -0.49
N LYS A 300 13.18 4.32 -0.71
CA LYS A 300 12.60 5.05 -1.83
C LYS A 300 13.47 4.99 -3.08
N HIS A 301 12.79 4.95 -4.22
CA HIS A 301 13.35 5.16 -5.54
C HIS A 301 12.57 6.28 -6.22
N ILE A 302 13.20 7.45 -6.35
CA ILE A 302 12.58 8.60 -7.03
C ILE A 302 12.77 8.42 -8.53
N ILE A 303 11.69 8.64 -9.27
CA ILE A 303 11.68 8.65 -10.74
C ILE A 303 11.02 9.93 -11.26
N SER A 304 11.33 10.29 -12.51
CA SER A 304 10.63 11.36 -13.21
C SER A 304 9.26 10.88 -13.72
N PHE A 305 8.42 11.81 -14.14
CA PHE A 305 7.12 11.50 -14.73
C PHE A 305 7.24 10.68 -16.02
N GLU A 306 8.30 10.91 -16.80
CA GLU A 306 8.58 10.22 -18.04
C GLU A 306 9.00 8.75 -17.87
N ASP A 307 9.45 8.35 -16.67
CA ASP A 307 9.90 6.98 -16.36
C ASP A 307 8.78 6.04 -15.90
N ILE A 308 7.52 6.49 -15.89
CA ILE A 308 6.36 5.68 -15.43
C ILE A 308 6.26 4.34 -16.15
N PRO A 309 6.39 4.21 -17.50
CA PRO A 309 6.26 2.93 -18.19
C PRO A 309 7.30 1.90 -17.73
N ASP A 310 8.56 2.30 -17.61
CA ASP A 310 9.65 1.41 -17.16
C ASP A 310 9.45 0.96 -15.71
N ALA A 311 8.95 1.87 -14.86
CA ALA A 311 8.65 1.54 -13.47
C ALA A 311 7.45 0.59 -13.34
N ILE A 312 6.42 0.74 -14.16
CA ILE A 312 5.29 -0.19 -14.26
C ILE A 312 5.78 -1.60 -14.63
N GLU A 313 6.68 -1.70 -15.62
CA GLU A 313 7.25 -2.98 -16.05
C GLU A 313 8.04 -3.66 -14.92
N LYS A 314 8.89 -2.92 -14.22
CA LYS A 314 9.62 -3.45 -13.04
C LYS A 314 8.68 -3.95 -11.94
N VAL A 315 7.59 -3.23 -11.67
CA VAL A 315 6.63 -3.62 -10.63
C VAL A 315 5.84 -4.87 -11.01
N ILE A 316 5.38 -4.97 -12.28
CA ILE A 316 4.63 -6.15 -12.74
C ILE A 316 5.49 -7.41 -12.76
N ASN A 317 6.79 -7.26 -13.07
CA ASN A 317 7.78 -8.35 -13.07
C ASN A 317 8.32 -8.68 -11.66
N HIS A 318 7.85 -7.99 -10.61
CA HIS A 318 8.36 -8.13 -9.24
C HIS A 318 9.88 -7.87 -9.09
N GLU A 319 10.45 -7.00 -9.90
CA GLU A 319 11.88 -6.66 -9.90
C GLU A 319 12.20 -5.51 -8.93
N ASN A 320 11.21 -4.72 -8.55
CA ASN A 320 11.38 -3.61 -7.61
C ASN A 320 11.54 -4.09 -6.16
N THR A 321 12.30 -3.33 -5.37
CA THR A 321 12.34 -3.40 -3.90
C THR A 321 11.90 -2.05 -3.33
N GLY A 322 11.37 -2.03 -2.11
CA GLY A 322 10.94 -0.78 -1.47
C GLY A 322 9.81 -0.07 -2.22
N ARG A 323 9.94 1.25 -2.37
CA ARG A 323 8.89 2.13 -2.89
C ARG A 323 9.37 2.97 -4.07
N ILE A 324 8.58 3.00 -5.14
CA ILE A 324 8.81 3.90 -6.28
C ILE A 324 7.92 5.12 -6.11
N VAL A 325 8.53 6.31 -6.13
CA VAL A 325 7.87 7.60 -6.00
C VAL A 325 8.13 8.42 -7.25
N ILE A 326 7.08 8.95 -7.85
CA ILE A 326 7.14 9.87 -8.98
C ILE A 326 7.26 11.28 -8.44
N ASP A 327 8.28 12.02 -8.86
CA ASP A 327 8.44 13.45 -8.59
C ASP A 327 8.06 14.26 -9.83
N PHE A 328 7.00 15.06 -9.73
CA PHE A 328 6.54 15.93 -10.84
C PHE A 328 7.34 17.24 -10.95
N ASN A 329 8.30 17.47 -10.07
CA ASN A 329 9.18 18.65 -10.10
C ASN A 329 10.60 18.32 -10.61
N ALA A 330 10.89 17.03 -10.90
CA ALA A 330 12.20 16.54 -11.37
C ALA A 330 12.41 16.80 -12.86
#